data_46c7874a787dce32a97d9f8a6bfebdd1
#
_entry.id   46c7874a787dce32a97d9f8a6bfebdd1
#
_cell.length_a   1.000
_cell.length_b   1.000
_cell.length_c   1.000
_cell.angle_alpha   90.00
_cell.angle_beta   90.00
_cell.angle_gamma   90.00
#
_symmetry.space_group_name_H-M   'P 1'
#
loop_
_entity.id
_entity.type
_entity.pdbx_description
1 polymer ?
#
loop_
_entity_poly.entity_id
_entity_poly.type
_entity_poly.pdbx_seq_one_letter_code
_entity_poly.pdbx_strand_id
1 'polypeptide(L)'
;YEMQRSLVGSEMCIRDSGLSDYACGTIAAGALLRYLYETQKNDLGNLSAIHPYSTGKYMIIDSSTRRNLELVETLREKQKRGSLLWVLDKTKTAMGARTLRAYVEQPLIDKTEIELRQEAIGELNDHVITREELREYLNPIYDLERLITRVTYRTANPRDLIAFKNSISMLPPIKSLLDEFDGALLKNIQNDIDAMEELCSLVDRSIMEEPPISVREGGLIKEGYNEDVDKYRNAKTEGKTWLAELEAKEREKTGIKNLKIKYNKVFGYYLEVTNSYKDLVPDYFTRKQTLANAERYITPELKELEDMILGAEDKLVSLEYDLFCEVRNKIAEEVVRIQRTAKAIANLDVFVSLAVVADQNNYCRPKMTNSGVIDIKGGRHPVVEKMITNDMFILSLIHISEPTRLRC
;
A
#
# COMPACT_ATOMS: atom_id res chain seq x y z
N TYR A 1 21.12 -11.44 31.35
CA TYR A 1 20.47 -12.78 31.23
C TYR A 1 18.95 -12.68 31.06
N GLU A 2 18.29 -11.76 31.76
CA GLU A 2 16.83 -11.52 31.56
C GLU A 2 16.51 -10.72 30.29
N MET A 3 17.42 -9.85 29.82
CA MET A 3 17.28 -9.14 28.54
C MET A 3 17.30 -10.09 27.31
N GLN A 4 18.01 -11.20 27.40
CA GLN A 4 17.96 -12.25 26.37
C GLN A 4 16.63 -13.00 26.32
N ARG A 5 15.94 -13.15 27.47
CA ARG A 5 14.62 -13.81 27.52
C ARG A 5 13.45 -12.98 26.98
N SER A 6 13.57 -11.64 26.99
CA SER A 6 12.53 -10.75 26.42
C SER A 6 12.58 -10.66 24.88
N LEU A 7 13.72 -10.97 24.28
CA LEU A 7 13.88 -11.21 22.84
C LEU A 7 13.50 -12.67 22.45
N VAL A 8 13.22 -13.52 23.40
CA VAL A 8 13.09 -14.98 23.33
C VAL A 8 11.70 -15.47 22.87
N GLY A 9 10.81 -14.59 22.42
CA GLY A 9 9.86 -15.11 21.42
C GLY A 9 10.55 -15.51 20.11
N SER A 10 11.88 -15.29 19.97
CA SER A 10 12.59 -15.46 18.71
C SER A 10 14.10 -15.66 18.87
N GLU A 11 14.54 -16.72 19.59
CA GLU A 11 15.91 -17.23 19.38
C GLU A 11 16.19 -17.54 17.89
N MET A 12 15.16 -17.88 17.14
CA MET A 12 15.18 -18.04 15.68
C MET A 12 15.46 -16.71 14.96
N CYS A 13 14.84 -15.60 15.36
CA CYS A 13 15.04 -14.29 14.71
C CYS A 13 16.43 -13.70 14.93
N ILE A 14 17.09 -13.97 16.06
CA ILE A 14 18.45 -13.47 16.34
C ILE A 14 19.50 -14.26 15.54
N ARG A 15 19.33 -15.57 15.37
CA ARG A 15 20.24 -16.40 14.55
C ARG A 15 20.12 -16.07 13.07
N ASP A 16 18.89 -15.88 12.59
CA ASP A 16 18.64 -15.60 11.16
C ASP A 16 18.90 -14.13 10.78
N SER A 17 19.01 -13.21 11.76
CA SER A 17 19.25 -11.79 11.51
C SER A 17 20.73 -11.41 11.29
N GLY A 18 21.67 -12.37 11.41
CA GLY A 18 23.11 -12.08 11.31
C GLY A 18 23.67 -11.17 12.43
N LEU A 19 22.93 -11.04 13.55
CA LEU A 19 23.33 -10.20 14.69
C LEU A 19 24.35 -10.88 15.63
N SER A 20 24.67 -12.16 15.41
CA SER A 20 25.60 -12.92 16.25
C SER A 20 26.97 -12.24 16.40
N ASP A 21 27.44 -11.53 15.36
CA ASP A 21 28.73 -10.86 15.32
C ASP A 21 28.70 -9.42 15.86
N TYR A 22 27.49 -8.91 16.23
CA TYR A 22 27.26 -7.53 16.65
C TYR A 22 26.77 -7.44 18.10
N ALA A 23 27.58 -7.84 19.09
CA ALA A 23 27.18 -7.86 20.50
C ALA A 23 26.62 -6.52 21.01
N CYS A 24 27.31 -5.40 20.71
CA CYS A 24 26.84 -4.06 21.09
C CYS A 24 25.57 -3.67 20.31
N GLY A 25 25.47 -4.03 19.04
CA GLY A 25 24.29 -3.79 18.21
C GLY A 25 23.07 -4.54 18.73
N THR A 26 23.24 -5.78 19.15
CA THR A 26 22.17 -6.61 19.75
C THR A 26 21.65 -6.00 21.04
N ILE A 27 22.55 -5.53 21.92
CA ILE A 27 22.17 -4.85 23.17
C ILE A 27 21.40 -3.54 22.88
N ALA A 28 21.88 -2.73 21.96
CA ALA A 28 21.24 -1.48 21.58
C ALA A 28 19.86 -1.70 20.94
N ALA A 29 19.74 -2.68 20.04
CA ALA A 29 18.48 -3.07 19.43
C ALA A 29 17.48 -3.58 20.47
N GLY A 30 17.92 -4.43 21.40
CA GLY A 30 17.09 -4.92 22.51
C GLY A 30 16.58 -3.81 23.43
N ALA A 31 17.43 -2.86 23.75
CA ALA A 31 17.04 -1.70 24.58
C ALA A 31 16.02 -0.81 23.83
N LEU A 32 16.21 -0.57 22.54
CA LEU A 32 15.27 0.18 21.70
C LEU A 32 13.92 -0.52 21.57
N LEU A 33 13.91 -1.83 21.31
CA LEU A 33 12.68 -2.61 21.22
C LEU A 33 11.90 -2.59 22.53
N ARG A 34 12.59 -2.73 23.67
CA ARG A 34 11.97 -2.62 24.99
C ARG A 34 11.35 -1.25 25.23
N TYR A 35 12.06 -0.18 24.88
CA TYR A 35 11.56 1.18 24.97
C TYR A 35 10.31 1.38 24.10
N LEU A 36 10.33 0.89 22.86
CA LEU A 36 9.18 0.96 21.95
C LEU A 36 7.98 0.18 22.51
N TYR A 37 8.19 -1.02 23.06
CA TYR A 37 7.14 -1.82 23.66
C TYR A 37 6.48 -1.13 24.86
N GLU A 38 7.28 -0.51 25.72
CA GLU A 38 6.80 0.23 26.89
C GLU A 38 6.05 1.53 26.53
N THR A 39 6.48 2.21 25.46
CA THR A 39 5.93 3.53 25.08
C THR A 39 4.77 3.46 24.12
N GLN A 40 4.83 2.56 23.13
CA GLN A 40 3.80 2.48 22.09
C GLN A 40 2.55 1.72 22.56
N LYS A 41 2.67 0.86 23.57
CA LYS A 41 1.57 0.01 24.11
C LYS A 41 0.81 -0.79 23.04
N ASN A 42 1.36 -0.91 21.85
CA ASN A 42 0.85 -1.65 20.72
C ASN A 42 1.74 -2.86 20.43
N ASP A 43 1.15 -3.86 19.82
CA ASP A 43 1.91 -4.99 19.31
C ASP A 43 2.90 -4.50 18.22
N LEU A 44 4.20 -4.77 18.42
CA LEU A 44 5.26 -4.41 17.48
C LEU A 44 5.39 -5.43 16.33
N GLY A 45 4.32 -6.13 15.96
CA GLY A 45 4.29 -7.16 14.93
C GLY A 45 4.78 -6.71 13.53
N ASN A 46 4.87 -5.39 13.31
CA ASN A 46 5.48 -4.81 12.11
C ASN A 46 7.02 -4.85 12.11
N LEU A 47 7.66 -5.07 13.26
CA LEU A 47 9.10 -5.22 13.38
C LEU A 47 9.46 -6.72 13.34
N SER A 48 9.39 -7.29 12.15
CA SER A 48 9.54 -8.73 11.92
C SER A 48 11.00 -9.19 11.82
N ALA A 49 11.93 -8.28 11.48
CA ALA A 49 13.34 -8.61 11.31
C ALA A 49 14.26 -7.41 11.61
N ILE A 50 15.47 -7.72 12.06
CA ILE A 50 16.55 -6.76 12.22
C ILE A 50 17.60 -7.06 11.16
N HIS A 51 17.90 -6.07 10.31
CA HIS A 51 18.91 -6.22 9.27
C HIS A 51 20.15 -5.40 9.63
N PRO A 52 21.25 -6.04 10.05
CA PRO A 52 22.51 -5.35 10.25
C PRO A 52 23.02 -4.84 8.90
N TYR A 53 23.51 -3.62 8.86
CA TYR A 53 24.17 -3.08 7.69
C TYR A 53 25.57 -2.60 8.05
N SER A 54 26.52 -2.76 7.12
CA SER A 54 27.87 -2.23 7.25
C SER A 54 28.00 -0.97 6.40
N THR A 55 28.51 0.09 6.99
CA THR A 55 28.84 1.33 6.26
C THR A 55 29.94 1.12 5.22
N GLY A 56 30.75 0.05 5.36
CA GLY A 56 31.81 -0.32 4.41
C GLY A 56 31.32 -0.83 3.05
N LYS A 57 30.01 -1.13 2.88
CA LYS A 57 29.44 -1.56 1.60
C LYS A 57 29.22 -0.43 0.59
N TYR A 58 29.10 0.79 1.09
CA TYR A 58 28.70 1.94 0.29
C TYR A 58 29.76 3.03 0.28
N MET A 59 29.85 3.74 -0.83
CA MET A 59 30.66 4.95 -0.91
C MET A 59 30.09 6.01 0.04
N ILE A 60 30.93 6.51 0.93
CA ILE A 60 30.54 7.56 1.87
C ILE A 60 30.51 8.89 1.10
N ILE A 61 29.31 9.44 0.92
CA ILE A 61 29.09 10.75 0.33
C ILE A 61 28.48 11.64 1.41
N ASP A 62 29.24 12.65 1.86
CA ASP A 62 28.74 13.58 2.87
C ASP A 62 27.60 14.46 2.33
N SER A 63 26.90 15.14 3.24
CA SER A 63 25.73 15.94 2.89
C SER A 63 26.07 17.13 1.96
N SER A 64 27.25 17.73 2.12
CA SER A 64 27.71 18.84 1.29
C SER A 64 28.04 18.37 -0.13
N THR A 65 28.76 17.28 -0.27
CA THR A 65 29.08 16.63 -1.55
C THR A 65 27.81 16.20 -2.28
N ARG A 66 26.90 15.55 -1.58
CA ARG A 66 25.60 15.11 -2.13
C ARG A 66 24.80 16.27 -2.71
N ARG A 67 24.76 17.39 -1.96
CA ARG A 67 24.09 18.63 -2.38
C ARG A 67 24.79 19.30 -3.56
N ASN A 68 26.13 19.41 -3.51
CA ASN A 68 26.90 20.08 -4.56
C ASN A 68 26.91 19.32 -5.89
N LEU A 69 26.82 17.97 -5.83
CA LEU A 69 26.68 17.14 -7.02
C LEU A 69 25.23 17.09 -7.56
N GLU A 70 24.29 17.73 -6.87
CA GLU A 70 22.86 17.76 -7.26
C GLU A 70 22.31 16.34 -7.56
N LEU A 71 22.64 15.38 -6.69
CA LEU A 71 22.31 13.98 -6.92
C LEU A 71 20.80 13.74 -6.93
N VAL A 72 20.06 14.38 -6.02
CA VAL A 72 18.62 14.12 -5.84
C VAL A 72 17.75 15.35 -6.05
N GLU A 73 18.32 16.54 -5.86
CA GLU A 73 17.65 17.83 -6.04
C GLU A 73 18.65 18.91 -6.45
N THR A 74 18.15 19.96 -7.10
CA THR A 74 18.97 21.10 -7.52
C THR A 74 19.37 21.99 -6.33
N LEU A 75 20.54 22.63 -6.43
CA LEU A 75 21.10 23.46 -5.37
C LEU A 75 20.23 24.71 -5.09
N ARG A 76 19.74 25.35 -6.15
CA ARG A 76 19.01 26.62 -6.05
C ARG A 76 17.54 26.45 -5.73
N GLU A 77 16.85 25.62 -6.50
CA GLU A 77 15.37 25.51 -6.47
C GLU A 77 14.89 24.33 -5.62
N LYS A 78 15.79 23.46 -5.17
CA LYS A 78 15.50 22.23 -4.43
C LYS A 78 14.43 21.36 -5.15
N GLN A 79 14.51 21.33 -6.47
CA GLN A 79 13.61 20.56 -7.31
C GLN A 79 14.31 19.29 -7.82
N LYS A 80 13.52 18.25 -8.06
CA LYS A 80 14.02 17.01 -8.66
C LYS A 80 14.50 17.23 -10.11
N ARG A 81 13.79 18.04 -10.89
CA ARG A 81 14.15 18.35 -12.27
C ARG A 81 15.50 19.07 -12.32
N GLY A 82 16.43 18.54 -13.11
CA GLY A 82 17.80 19.05 -13.19
C GLY A 82 18.79 18.32 -12.27
N SER A 83 18.35 17.34 -11.47
CA SER A 83 19.24 16.48 -10.68
C SER A 83 19.60 15.19 -11.44
N LEU A 84 20.60 14.46 -10.94
CA LEU A 84 20.94 13.12 -11.48
C LEU A 84 19.76 12.16 -11.35
N LEU A 85 19.10 12.15 -10.21
CA LEU A 85 17.92 11.30 -9.98
C LEU A 85 16.81 11.57 -10.99
N TRP A 86 16.60 12.82 -11.40
CA TRP A 86 15.59 13.15 -12.42
C TRP A 86 15.86 12.47 -13.76
N VAL A 87 17.12 12.36 -14.16
CA VAL A 87 17.48 11.68 -15.41
C VAL A 87 17.26 10.18 -15.32
N LEU A 88 17.60 9.58 -14.16
CA LEU A 88 17.59 8.13 -13.96
C LEU A 88 16.20 7.57 -13.62
N ASP A 89 15.29 8.39 -13.10
CA ASP A 89 14.02 7.93 -12.59
C ASP A 89 12.94 7.81 -13.68
N LYS A 90 12.76 6.57 -14.12
CA LYS A 90 11.67 6.09 -14.97
C LYS A 90 10.87 4.98 -14.28
N THR A 91 11.01 4.87 -12.95
CA THR A 91 10.28 3.89 -12.15
C THR A 91 8.77 4.08 -12.27
N LYS A 92 8.05 2.98 -12.11
CA LYS A 92 6.59 2.91 -12.19
C LYS A 92 5.94 2.89 -10.81
N THR A 93 6.69 2.42 -9.81
CA THR A 93 6.19 2.27 -8.44
C THR A 93 6.82 3.29 -7.49
N ALA A 94 6.07 3.70 -6.46
CA ALA A 94 6.60 4.57 -5.43
C ALA A 94 7.73 3.91 -4.62
N MET A 95 7.69 2.58 -4.48
CA MET A 95 8.73 1.79 -3.82
C MET A 95 10.02 1.80 -4.65
N GLY A 96 9.93 1.58 -5.96
CA GLY A 96 11.06 1.68 -6.88
C GLY A 96 11.71 3.07 -6.87
N ALA A 97 10.91 4.13 -6.89
CA ALA A 97 11.42 5.51 -6.82
C ALA A 97 12.22 5.77 -5.54
N ARG A 98 11.76 5.27 -4.37
CA ARG A 98 12.52 5.37 -3.10
C ARG A 98 13.81 4.56 -3.14
N THR A 99 13.75 3.34 -3.69
CA THR A 99 14.92 2.46 -3.81
C THR A 99 15.95 3.04 -4.77
N LEU A 100 15.54 3.59 -5.92
CA LEU A 100 16.44 4.26 -6.86
C LEU A 100 17.11 5.49 -6.21
N ARG A 101 16.35 6.28 -5.46
CA ARG A 101 16.93 7.39 -4.69
C ARG A 101 18.00 6.91 -3.71
N ALA A 102 17.74 5.83 -2.98
CA ALA A 102 18.72 5.24 -2.06
C ALA A 102 19.97 4.75 -2.81
N TYR A 103 19.83 4.17 -4.01
CA TYR A 103 20.96 3.74 -4.83
C TYR A 103 21.83 4.91 -5.29
N VAL A 104 21.22 6.05 -5.61
CA VAL A 104 21.96 7.27 -6.01
C VAL A 104 22.65 7.91 -4.81
N GLU A 105 22.02 7.90 -3.63
CA GLU A 105 22.58 8.47 -2.40
C GLU A 105 23.66 7.59 -1.77
N GLN A 106 23.61 6.28 -1.98
CA GLN A 106 24.50 5.27 -1.40
C GLN A 106 25.02 4.30 -2.48
N PRO A 107 25.94 4.74 -3.36
CA PRO A 107 26.52 3.88 -4.39
C PRO A 107 27.31 2.72 -3.79
N LEU A 108 27.26 1.55 -4.42
CA LEU A 108 28.06 0.39 -4.02
C LEU A 108 29.54 0.60 -4.28
N ILE A 109 30.38 -0.03 -3.46
CA ILE A 109 31.84 -0.10 -3.64
C ILE A 109 32.26 -1.47 -4.16
N ASP A 110 31.54 -2.53 -3.77
CA ASP A 110 31.88 -3.89 -4.15
C ASP A 110 31.70 -4.10 -5.65
N LYS A 111 32.81 -4.47 -6.31
CA LYS A 111 32.85 -4.69 -7.76
C LYS A 111 31.89 -5.80 -8.19
N THR A 112 31.80 -6.88 -7.43
CA THR A 112 30.96 -8.03 -7.78
C THR A 112 29.47 -7.65 -7.72
N GLU A 113 29.06 -6.94 -6.68
CA GLU A 113 27.67 -6.45 -6.57
C GLU A 113 27.34 -5.45 -7.68
N ILE A 114 28.29 -4.59 -8.08
CA ILE A 114 28.12 -3.66 -9.21
C ILE A 114 27.94 -4.41 -10.52
N GLU A 115 28.81 -5.39 -10.79
CA GLU A 115 28.77 -6.20 -12.02
C GLU A 115 27.47 -7.00 -12.14
N LEU A 116 26.94 -7.56 -11.04
CA LEU A 116 25.64 -8.22 -11.01
C LEU A 116 24.49 -7.26 -11.38
N ARG A 117 24.52 -6.02 -10.88
CA ARG A 117 23.51 -5.00 -11.27
C ARG A 117 23.64 -4.62 -12.75
N GLN A 118 24.86 -4.49 -13.25
CA GLN A 118 25.12 -4.20 -14.66
C GLN A 118 24.68 -5.34 -15.58
N GLU A 119 24.83 -6.58 -15.14
CA GLU A 119 24.37 -7.77 -15.86
C GLU A 119 22.84 -7.77 -15.98
N ALA A 120 22.12 -7.57 -14.87
CA ALA A 120 20.67 -7.49 -14.87
C ALA A 120 20.14 -6.36 -15.79
N ILE A 121 20.79 -5.20 -15.80
CA ILE A 121 20.44 -4.11 -16.72
C ILE A 121 20.71 -4.49 -18.18
N GLY A 122 21.82 -5.21 -18.45
CA GLY A 122 22.17 -5.71 -19.77
C GLY A 122 21.12 -6.68 -20.31
N GLU A 123 20.77 -7.70 -19.54
CA GLU A 123 19.72 -8.65 -19.92
C GLU A 123 18.36 -7.98 -20.20
N LEU A 124 17.96 -7.03 -19.36
CA LEU A 124 16.73 -6.24 -19.59
C LEU A 124 16.80 -5.40 -20.87
N ASN A 125 17.99 -4.99 -21.31
CA ASN A 125 18.17 -4.27 -22.58
C ASN A 125 18.17 -5.21 -23.78
N ASP A 126 18.64 -6.44 -23.61
CA ASP A 126 18.60 -7.45 -24.66
C ASP A 126 17.17 -7.96 -24.91
N HIS A 127 16.29 -7.91 -23.90
CA HIS A 127 14.88 -8.33 -23.96
C HIS A 127 13.92 -7.12 -23.88
N VAL A 128 13.97 -6.24 -24.89
CA VAL A 128 13.22 -4.98 -24.89
C VAL A 128 11.70 -5.18 -24.74
N ILE A 129 11.13 -6.19 -25.41
CA ILE A 129 9.68 -6.45 -25.37
C ILE A 129 9.26 -6.82 -23.95
N THR A 130 9.91 -7.81 -23.36
CA THR A 130 9.67 -8.29 -22.00
C THR A 130 9.88 -7.19 -20.96
N ARG A 131 10.89 -6.33 -21.15
CA ARG A 131 11.13 -5.15 -20.32
C ARG A 131 9.94 -4.18 -20.34
N GLU A 132 9.38 -3.87 -21.52
CA GLU A 132 8.22 -2.96 -21.62
C GLU A 132 6.94 -3.63 -21.05
N GLU A 133 6.75 -4.92 -21.24
CA GLU A 133 5.65 -5.67 -20.59
C GLU A 133 5.77 -5.63 -19.07
N LEU A 134 6.98 -5.85 -18.51
CA LEU A 134 7.21 -5.69 -17.06
C LEU A 134 6.81 -4.30 -16.57
N ARG A 135 7.08 -3.24 -17.35
CA ARG A 135 6.69 -1.87 -16.99
C ARG A 135 5.18 -1.68 -16.94
N GLU A 136 4.45 -2.32 -17.84
CA GLU A 136 2.99 -2.25 -17.82
C GLU A 136 2.41 -2.95 -16.59
N TYR A 137 2.94 -4.11 -16.20
CA TYR A 137 2.50 -4.81 -14.97
C TYR A 137 2.97 -4.12 -13.68
N LEU A 138 4.09 -3.40 -13.69
CA LEU A 138 4.56 -2.62 -12.54
C LEU A 138 3.70 -1.37 -12.30
N ASN A 139 3.13 -0.78 -13.35
CA ASN A 139 2.42 0.50 -13.27
C ASN A 139 1.18 0.50 -12.34
N PRO A 140 0.32 -0.54 -12.30
CA PRO A 140 -0.84 -0.60 -11.42
C PRO A 140 -0.49 -1.03 -9.98
N ILE A 141 0.77 -1.34 -9.66
CA ILE A 141 1.16 -1.76 -8.32
C ILE A 141 1.21 -0.55 -7.38
N TYR A 142 0.37 -0.58 -6.35
CA TYR A 142 0.38 0.41 -5.28
C TYR A 142 1.58 0.23 -4.34
N ASP A 143 1.77 1.19 -3.45
CA ASP A 143 2.83 1.15 -2.44
C ASP A 143 2.56 0.07 -1.38
N LEU A 144 2.99 -1.17 -1.66
CA LEU A 144 2.78 -2.32 -0.79
C LEU A 144 3.40 -2.12 0.60
N GLU A 145 4.54 -1.42 0.70
CA GLU A 145 5.18 -1.12 1.99
C GLU A 145 4.29 -0.24 2.88
N ARG A 146 3.65 0.77 2.29
CA ARG A 146 2.71 1.63 3.01
C ARG A 146 1.39 0.94 3.30
N LEU A 147 0.89 0.13 2.37
CA LEU A 147 -0.34 -0.63 2.56
C LEU A 147 -0.19 -1.61 3.72
N ILE A 148 0.88 -2.41 3.75
CA ILE A 148 1.10 -3.37 4.85
C ILE A 148 1.36 -2.66 6.18
N THR A 149 2.00 -1.51 6.19
CA THR A 149 2.16 -0.70 7.39
C THR A 149 0.80 -0.29 7.96
N ARG A 150 -0.14 0.18 7.12
CA ARG A 150 -1.50 0.51 7.57
C ARG A 150 -2.26 -0.71 8.08
N VAL A 151 -2.10 -1.86 7.44
CA VAL A 151 -2.70 -3.12 7.87
C VAL A 151 -2.20 -3.51 9.26
N THR A 152 -0.90 -3.49 9.49
CA THR A 152 -0.27 -3.83 10.78
C THR A 152 -0.67 -2.87 11.90
N TYR A 153 -0.72 -1.56 11.61
CA TYR A 153 -1.20 -0.55 12.58
C TYR A 153 -2.72 -0.50 12.72
N ARG A 154 -3.47 -1.38 12.05
CA ARG A 154 -4.94 -1.45 12.09
C ARG A 154 -5.64 -0.17 11.62
N THR A 155 -4.95 0.65 10.82
CA THR A 155 -5.46 1.89 10.23
C THR A 155 -5.90 1.73 8.78
N ALA A 156 -5.70 0.55 8.20
CA ALA A 156 -6.14 0.23 6.84
C ALA A 156 -7.66 0.27 6.73
N ASN A 157 -8.15 0.85 5.65
CA ASN A 157 -9.55 0.89 5.27
C ASN A 157 -9.86 -0.19 4.20
N PRO A 158 -11.13 -0.45 3.88
CA PRO A 158 -11.49 -1.47 2.89
C PRO A 158 -10.91 -1.21 1.49
N ARG A 159 -10.76 0.04 1.06
CA ARG A 159 -10.13 0.40 -0.22
C ARG A 159 -8.63 0.10 -0.24
N ASP A 160 -7.95 0.19 0.91
CA ASP A 160 -6.56 -0.21 1.03
C ASP A 160 -6.40 -1.73 0.77
N LEU A 161 -7.36 -2.57 1.20
CA LEU A 161 -7.35 -4.01 0.92
C LEU A 161 -7.62 -4.30 -0.57
N ILE A 162 -8.49 -3.55 -1.22
CA ILE A 162 -8.70 -3.67 -2.67
C ILE A 162 -7.44 -3.23 -3.44
N ALA A 163 -6.80 -2.14 -3.04
CA ALA A 163 -5.53 -1.69 -3.63
C ALA A 163 -4.43 -2.75 -3.43
N PHE A 164 -4.38 -3.40 -2.27
CA PHE A 164 -3.50 -4.54 -2.01
C PHE A 164 -3.80 -5.70 -2.97
N LYS A 165 -5.07 -6.16 -3.06
CA LYS A 165 -5.49 -7.20 -3.99
C LYS A 165 -5.07 -6.88 -5.44
N ASN A 166 -5.37 -5.69 -5.91
CA ASN A 166 -5.05 -5.26 -7.28
C ASN A 166 -3.53 -5.24 -7.54
N SER A 167 -2.73 -4.92 -6.51
CA SER A 167 -1.27 -4.94 -6.62
C SER A 167 -0.72 -6.36 -6.69
N ILE A 168 -1.18 -7.27 -5.82
CA ILE A 168 -0.67 -8.66 -5.79
C ILE A 168 -1.17 -9.47 -6.98
N SER A 169 -2.31 -9.14 -7.60
CA SER A 169 -2.79 -9.78 -8.82
C SER A 169 -1.87 -9.55 -10.03
N MET A 170 -0.96 -8.56 -9.97
CA MET A 170 0.04 -8.31 -11.01
C MET A 170 1.32 -9.16 -10.83
N LEU A 171 1.48 -9.82 -9.69
CA LEU A 171 2.71 -10.58 -9.38
C LEU A 171 2.90 -11.86 -10.22
N PRO A 172 1.86 -12.68 -10.47
CA PRO A 172 2.00 -13.87 -11.29
C PRO A 172 2.53 -13.58 -12.71
N PRO A 173 1.97 -12.64 -13.50
CA PRO A 173 2.52 -12.31 -14.80
C PRO A 173 3.95 -11.75 -14.74
N ILE A 174 4.29 -10.91 -13.75
CA ILE A 174 5.66 -10.44 -13.56
C ILE A 174 6.61 -11.60 -13.32
N LYS A 175 6.23 -12.55 -12.46
CA LYS A 175 7.04 -13.73 -12.16
C LYS A 175 7.26 -14.61 -13.39
N SER A 176 6.25 -14.79 -14.23
CA SER A 176 6.33 -15.54 -15.49
C SER A 176 7.24 -14.85 -16.50
N LEU A 177 7.18 -13.53 -16.65
CA LEU A 177 8.07 -12.79 -17.53
C LEU A 177 9.54 -12.89 -17.10
N LEU A 178 9.79 -13.02 -15.79
CA LEU A 178 11.15 -13.20 -15.27
C LEU A 178 11.75 -14.57 -15.58
N ASP A 179 10.97 -15.55 -16.07
CA ASP A 179 11.49 -16.85 -16.54
C ASP A 179 12.43 -16.72 -17.74
N GLU A 180 12.27 -15.66 -18.55
CA GLU A 180 13.09 -15.40 -19.73
C GLU A 180 14.53 -14.95 -19.42
N PHE A 181 14.83 -14.58 -18.18
CA PHE A 181 16.14 -14.08 -17.75
C PHE A 181 16.91 -15.15 -16.99
N ASP A 182 18.21 -15.24 -17.23
CA ASP A 182 19.10 -16.21 -16.61
C ASP A 182 20.04 -15.62 -15.54
N GLY A 183 20.21 -14.31 -15.52
CA GLY A 183 21.08 -13.60 -14.59
C GLY A 183 20.75 -13.83 -13.13
N ALA A 184 21.78 -14.09 -12.34
CA ALA A 184 21.63 -14.46 -10.93
C ALA A 184 20.78 -13.45 -10.11
N LEU A 185 20.93 -12.15 -10.41
CA LEU A 185 20.21 -11.12 -9.67
C LEU A 185 18.70 -11.12 -10.01
N LEU A 186 18.33 -11.28 -11.29
CA LEU A 186 16.93 -11.35 -11.73
C LEU A 186 16.28 -12.64 -11.25
N LYS A 187 16.99 -13.78 -11.25
CA LYS A 187 16.50 -15.03 -10.65
C LYS A 187 16.27 -14.90 -9.14
N ASN A 188 17.16 -14.23 -8.42
CA ASN A 188 16.95 -13.98 -6.99
C ASN A 188 15.71 -13.11 -6.75
N ILE A 189 15.51 -12.05 -7.55
CA ILE A 189 14.29 -11.22 -7.48
C ILE A 189 13.06 -12.08 -7.78
N GLN A 190 13.09 -12.93 -8.81
CA GLN A 190 11.98 -13.83 -9.13
C GLN A 190 11.62 -14.78 -7.96
N ASN A 191 12.65 -15.35 -7.31
CA ASN A 191 12.47 -16.23 -6.15
C ASN A 191 11.91 -15.49 -4.92
N ASP A 192 12.21 -14.19 -4.78
CA ASP A 192 11.71 -13.36 -3.70
C ASP A 192 10.27 -12.85 -3.94
N ILE A 193 9.78 -12.94 -5.17
CA ILE A 193 8.39 -12.60 -5.50
C ILE A 193 7.50 -13.79 -5.17
N ASP A 194 6.63 -13.60 -4.19
CA ASP A 194 5.56 -14.53 -3.82
C ASP A 194 4.24 -14.03 -4.43
N ALA A 195 3.54 -14.89 -5.15
CA ALA A 195 2.28 -14.53 -5.83
C ALA A 195 1.13 -14.29 -4.85
N MET A 196 1.17 -14.87 -3.65
CA MET A 196 0.17 -14.71 -2.58
C MET A 196 -1.27 -14.89 -3.07
N GLU A 197 -1.52 -15.89 -3.90
CA GLU A 197 -2.82 -16.15 -4.55
C GLU A 197 -3.93 -16.36 -3.52
N GLU A 198 -3.59 -16.98 -2.38
CA GLU A 198 -4.52 -17.19 -1.26
C GLU A 198 -5.00 -15.88 -0.65
N LEU A 199 -4.12 -14.88 -0.51
CA LEU A 199 -4.48 -13.55 0.00
C LEU A 199 -5.29 -12.77 -1.02
N CYS A 200 -4.93 -12.86 -2.30
CA CYS A 200 -5.70 -12.28 -3.40
C CYS A 200 -7.12 -12.83 -3.40
N SER A 201 -7.27 -14.15 -3.36
CA SER A 201 -8.56 -14.83 -3.30
C SER A 201 -9.36 -14.48 -2.04
N LEU A 202 -8.67 -14.38 -0.88
CA LEU A 202 -9.32 -13.99 0.38
C LEU A 202 -9.97 -12.61 0.27
N VAL A 203 -9.23 -11.61 -0.20
CA VAL A 203 -9.76 -10.25 -0.34
C VAL A 203 -10.84 -10.21 -1.42
N ASP A 204 -10.62 -10.90 -2.54
CA ASP A 204 -11.58 -10.90 -3.65
C ASP A 204 -12.94 -11.48 -3.26
N ARG A 205 -12.98 -12.58 -2.51
CA ARG A 205 -14.25 -13.20 -2.08
C ARG A 205 -14.90 -12.50 -0.89
N SER A 206 -14.15 -11.72 -0.09
CA SER A 206 -14.67 -11.14 1.15
C SER A 206 -15.08 -9.68 1.02
N ILE A 207 -14.30 -8.86 0.31
CA ILE A 207 -14.49 -7.41 0.27
C ILE A 207 -15.18 -6.99 -1.03
N MET A 208 -16.12 -6.04 -0.94
CA MET A 208 -16.78 -5.44 -2.11
C MET A 208 -15.75 -4.77 -3.02
N GLU A 209 -15.97 -4.75 -4.33
CA GLU A 209 -15.05 -4.14 -5.31
C GLU A 209 -14.94 -2.64 -5.14
N GLU A 210 -16.06 -1.98 -4.85
CA GLU A 210 -16.14 -0.55 -4.57
C GLU A 210 -16.64 -0.32 -3.14
N PRO A 211 -15.81 -0.59 -2.12
CA PRO A 211 -16.26 -0.45 -0.75
C PRO A 211 -16.31 1.03 -0.35
N PRO A 212 -17.16 1.40 0.62
CA PRO A 212 -17.18 2.73 1.20
C PRO A 212 -15.82 3.07 1.85
N ILE A 213 -15.57 4.36 2.05
CA ILE A 213 -14.33 4.81 2.72
C ILE A 213 -14.35 4.46 4.19
N SER A 214 -15.52 4.66 4.83
CA SER A 214 -15.70 4.43 6.26
C SER A 214 -16.25 3.04 6.53
N VAL A 215 -15.58 2.30 7.40
CA VAL A 215 -16.05 0.99 7.89
C VAL A 215 -17.39 1.07 8.63
N ARG A 216 -17.83 2.27 9.05
CA ARG A 216 -19.08 2.48 9.79
C ARG A 216 -20.31 2.63 8.88
N GLU A 217 -20.11 2.77 7.58
CA GLU A 217 -21.22 2.92 6.63
C GLU A 217 -21.90 1.61 6.27
N GLY A 218 -21.25 0.47 6.55
CA GLY A 218 -21.68 -0.86 6.13
C GLY A 218 -21.47 -1.09 4.63
N GLY A 219 -21.83 -2.27 4.14
CA GLY A 219 -21.64 -2.64 2.73
C GLY A 219 -20.19 -2.97 2.39
N LEU A 220 -19.45 -3.52 3.35
CA LEU A 220 -18.03 -3.86 3.19
C LEU A 220 -17.82 -5.24 2.60
N ILE A 221 -18.68 -6.20 2.97
CA ILE A 221 -18.53 -7.62 2.72
C ILE A 221 -19.34 -8.03 1.49
N LYS A 222 -18.76 -8.85 0.62
CA LYS A 222 -19.47 -9.41 -0.54
C LYS A 222 -20.60 -10.35 -0.11
N GLU A 223 -21.64 -10.38 -0.92
CA GLU A 223 -22.73 -11.35 -0.79
C GLU A 223 -22.18 -12.79 -0.95
N GLY A 224 -22.69 -13.70 -0.14
CA GLY A 224 -22.26 -15.10 -0.13
C GLY A 224 -20.97 -15.37 0.66
N TYR A 225 -20.32 -14.35 1.23
CA TYR A 225 -19.14 -14.57 2.06
C TYR A 225 -19.50 -15.07 3.48
N ASN A 226 -20.58 -14.54 4.05
CA ASN A 226 -21.05 -14.94 5.39
C ASN A 226 -22.59 -14.98 5.42
N GLU A 227 -23.15 -16.13 5.84
CA GLU A 227 -24.60 -16.35 5.87
C GLU A 227 -25.35 -15.36 6.77
N ASP A 228 -24.78 -14.96 7.91
CA ASP A 228 -25.44 -14.05 8.82
C ASP A 228 -25.47 -12.61 8.30
N VAL A 229 -24.40 -12.19 7.59
CA VAL A 229 -24.39 -10.91 6.87
C VAL A 229 -25.52 -10.88 5.83
N ASP A 230 -25.68 -11.96 5.06
CA ASP A 230 -26.72 -12.05 4.03
C ASP A 230 -28.12 -12.06 4.65
N LYS A 231 -28.33 -12.77 5.76
CA LYS A 231 -29.58 -12.74 6.52
C LYS A 231 -29.95 -11.34 7.00
N TYR A 232 -29.01 -10.61 7.62
CA TYR A 232 -29.27 -9.23 8.11
C TYR A 232 -29.48 -8.27 6.95
N ARG A 233 -28.78 -8.45 5.82
CA ARG A 233 -28.97 -7.64 4.61
C ARG A 233 -30.34 -7.86 3.99
N ASN A 234 -30.81 -9.10 3.94
CA ASN A 234 -32.14 -9.46 3.48
C ASN A 234 -33.24 -8.91 4.42
N ALA A 235 -33.04 -9.03 5.74
CA ALA A 235 -33.95 -8.45 6.72
C ALA A 235 -34.09 -6.93 6.56
N LYS A 236 -33.02 -6.22 6.24
CA LYS A 236 -33.05 -4.77 5.93
C LYS A 236 -33.83 -4.48 4.65
N THR A 237 -33.75 -5.33 3.65
CA THR A 237 -34.45 -5.17 2.36
C THR A 237 -35.92 -5.53 2.51
N GLU A 238 -36.23 -6.64 3.16
CA GLU A 238 -37.61 -7.05 3.50
C GLU A 238 -38.29 -6.04 4.42
N GLY A 239 -37.55 -5.43 5.35
CA GLY A 239 -38.03 -4.37 6.22
C GLY A 239 -38.61 -3.17 5.47
N LYS A 240 -38.05 -2.80 4.31
CA LYS A 240 -38.62 -1.76 3.44
C LYS A 240 -39.95 -2.21 2.82
N THR A 241 -40.06 -3.47 2.45
CA THR A 241 -41.30 -4.05 1.93
C THR A 241 -42.36 -4.12 3.01
N TRP A 242 -42.01 -4.56 4.23
CA TRP A 242 -42.92 -4.60 5.38
C TRP A 242 -43.41 -3.20 5.78
N LEU A 243 -42.58 -2.16 5.72
CA LEU A 243 -42.99 -0.79 5.94
C LEU A 243 -43.96 -0.28 4.87
N ALA A 244 -43.74 -0.65 3.60
CA ALA A 244 -44.65 -0.29 2.52
C ALA A 244 -46.01 -1.04 2.63
N GLU A 245 -46.01 -2.31 3.03
CA GLU A 245 -47.19 -3.10 3.31
C GLU A 245 -47.95 -2.53 4.52
N LEU A 246 -47.27 -2.17 5.60
CA LEU A 246 -47.89 -1.53 6.74
C LEU A 246 -48.51 -0.16 6.37
N GLU A 247 -47.80 0.65 5.56
CA GLU A 247 -48.35 1.92 5.05
C GLU A 247 -49.64 1.70 4.25
N ALA A 248 -49.64 0.71 3.36
CA ALA A 248 -50.81 0.36 2.57
C ALA A 248 -51.98 -0.12 3.44
N LYS A 249 -51.71 -1.02 4.37
CA LYS A 249 -52.67 -1.60 5.33
C LYS A 249 -53.31 -0.50 6.22
N GLU A 250 -52.47 0.39 6.78
CA GLU A 250 -52.97 1.48 7.62
C GLU A 250 -53.73 2.54 6.78
N ARG A 251 -53.32 2.79 5.55
CA ARG A 251 -54.04 3.68 4.64
C ARG A 251 -55.44 3.15 4.29
N GLU A 252 -55.55 1.82 4.05
CA GLU A 252 -56.84 1.16 3.78
C GLU A 252 -57.76 1.18 5.01
N LYS A 253 -57.21 0.84 6.20
CA LYS A 253 -57.96 0.82 7.46
C LYS A 253 -58.49 2.19 7.88
N THR A 254 -57.68 3.23 7.73
CA THR A 254 -57.99 4.59 8.24
C THR A 254 -58.68 5.45 7.19
N GLY A 255 -58.61 5.12 5.91
CA GLY A 255 -59.10 5.93 4.82
C GLY A 255 -58.27 7.21 4.57
N ILE A 256 -57.13 7.37 5.23
CA ILE A 256 -56.26 8.54 5.12
C ILE A 256 -55.40 8.38 3.85
N LYS A 257 -55.80 9.02 2.75
CA LYS A 257 -55.12 8.90 1.45
C LYS A 257 -53.68 9.38 1.42
N ASN A 258 -53.30 10.34 2.30
CA ASN A 258 -51.95 10.96 2.37
C ASN A 258 -51.08 10.39 3.48
N LEU A 259 -51.46 9.28 4.09
CA LEU A 259 -50.66 8.59 5.09
C LEU A 259 -49.34 8.15 4.48
N LYS A 260 -48.22 8.51 5.10
CA LYS A 260 -46.86 8.07 4.66
C LYS A 260 -46.02 7.71 5.85
N ILE A 261 -45.28 6.60 5.75
CA ILE A 261 -44.23 6.25 6.69
C ILE A 261 -42.97 6.99 6.28
N LYS A 262 -42.38 7.74 7.20
CA LYS A 262 -41.10 8.44 6.99
C LYS A 262 -40.15 8.14 8.14
N TYR A 263 -38.87 8.38 7.91
CA TYR A 263 -37.79 8.19 8.88
C TYR A 263 -37.15 9.52 9.28
N ASN A 264 -36.83 9.67 10.56
CA ASN A 264 -36.05 10.78 11.09
C ASN A 264 -35.05 10.26 12.10
N LYS A 265 -33.77 10.70 12.02
CA LYS A 265 -32.71 10.23 12.92
C LYS A 265 -32.99 10.41 14.42
N VAL A 266 -33.81 11.38 14.80
CA VAL A 266 -34.13 11.68 16.21
C VAL A 266 -35.34 10.89 16.69
N PHE A 267 -36.36 10.68 15.84
CA PHE A 267 -37.64 10.10 16.22
C PHE A 267 -37.90 8.70 15.68
N GLY A 268 -36.99 8.17 14.81
CA GLY A 268 -37.17 6.90 14.15
C GLY A 268 -38.20 6.94 13.01
N TYR A 269 -38.87 5.83 12.79
CA TYR A 269 -39.99 5.74 11.82
C TYR A 269 -41.26 6.31 12.41
N TYR A 270 -42.01 7.04 11.60
CA TYR A 270 -43.27 7.66 11.98
C TYR A 270 -44.26 7.72 10.82
N LEU A 271 -45.55 7.72 11.16
CA LEU A 271 -46.65 7.94 10.25
C LEU A 271 -46.92 9.44 10.20
N GLU A 272 -46.86 10.05 9.02
CA GLU A 272 -47.18 11.46 8.82
C GLU A 272 -48.61 11.59 8.28
N VAL A 273 -49.45 12.32 9.01
CA VAL A 273 -50.85 12.63 8.69
C VAL A 273 -51.00 14.13 8.55
N THR A 274 -51.51 14.59 7.41
CA THR A 274 -51.80 16.02 7.21
C THR A 274 -52.99 16.48 8.08
N ASN A 275 -53.00 17.73 8.49
CA ASN A 275 -54.05 18.30 9.36
C ASN A 275 -55.47 18.12 8.80
N SER A 276 -55.64 17.98 7.49
CA SER A 276 -56.93 17.73 6.81
C SER A 276 -57.57 16.38 7.14
N TYR A 277 -56.80 15.43 7.67
CA TYR A 277 -57.24 14.05 7.98
C TYR A 277 -57.13 13.73 9.48
N LYS A 278 -56.95 14.73 10.33
CA LYS A 278 -56.74 14.58 11.78
C LYS A 278 -57.90 13.86 12.46
N ASP A 279 -59.13 14.13 12.04
CA ASP A 279 -60.34 13.54 12.62
C ASP A 279 -60.53 12.06 12.26
N LEU A 280 -59.77 11.54 11.30
CA LEU A 280 -59.78 10.11 10.89
C LEU A 280 -58.70 9.30 11.58
N VAL A 281 -57.88 9.90 12.45
CA VAL A 281 -56.79 9.21 13.14
C VAL A 281 -57.37 8.31 14.24
N PRO A 282 -57.08 6.99 14.23
CA PRO A 282 -57.57 6.06 15.24
C PRO A 282 -56.91 6.26 16.61
N ASP A 283 -57.59 5.83 17.67
CA ASP A 283 -57.09 5.97 19.06
C ASP A 283 -55.77 5.21 19.33
N TYR A 284 -55.42 4.17 18.55
CA TYR A 284 -54.18 3.42 18.69
C TYR A 284 -52.97 4.14 18.09
N PHE A 285 -53.14 5.26 17.37
CA PHE A 285 -52.07 6.11 16.94
C PHE A 285 -51.58 6.98 18.09
N THR A 286 -50.38 6.77 18.54
CA THR A 286 -49.78 7.61 19.57
C THR A 286 -49.06 8.79 18.92
N ARG A 287 -49.56 10.02 19.25
CA ARG A 287 -48.98 11.26 18.74
C ARG A 287 -47.58 11.51 19.31
N LYS A 288 -46.58 11.74 18.46
CA LYS A 288 -45.20 12.06 18.82
C LYS A 288 -44.85 13.53 18.65
N GLN A 289 -45.34 14.18 17.58
CA GLN A 289 -44.99 15.56 17.25
C GLN A 289 -46.08 16.21 16.42
N THR A 290 -46.35 17.50 16.71
CA THR A 290 -47.23 18.38 15.92
C THR A 290 -46.35 19.31 15.09
N LEU A 291 -46.61 19.37 13.79
CA LEU A 291 -46.02 20.31 12.84
C LEU A 291 -47.06 21.31 12.35
N ALA A 292 -46.62 22.37 11.66
CA ALA A 292 -47.56 23.40 11.14
C ALA A 292 -48.65 22.82 10.21
N ASN A 293 -48.30 21.83 9.36
CA ASN A 293 -49.23 21.30 8.35
C ASN A 293 -49.52 19.80 8.49
N ALA A 294 -48.93 19.10 9.47
CA ALA A 294 -49.08 17.67 9.68
C ALA A 294 -48.82 17.27 11.13
N GLU A 295 -49.27 16.11 11.53
CA GLU A 295 -48.91 15.48 12.80
C GLU A 295 -48.19 14.15 12.55
N ARG A 296 -47.28 13.81 13.47
CA ARG A 296 -46.48 12.57 13.42
C ARG A 296 -46.95 11.61 14.48
N TYR A 297 -47.21 10.39 14.06
CA TYR A 297 -47.73 9.33 14.91
C TYR A 297 -46.86 8.11 14.87
N ILE A 298 -46.98 7.27 15.90
CA ILE A 298 -46.42 5.91 15.93
C ILE A 298 -47.51 4.92 16.28
N THR A 299 -47.37 3.71 15.75
CA THR A 299 -48.20 2.57 16.17
C THR A 299 -47.31 1.50 16.81
N PRO A 300 -47.85 0.62 17.67
CA PRO A 300 -47.10 -0.50 18.22
C PRO A 300 -46.49 -1.36 17.14
N GLU A 301 -47.22 -1.68 16.08
CA GLU A 301 -46.77 -2.48 14.93
C GLU A 301 -45.59 -1.80 14.19
N LEU A 302 -45.66 -0.48 13.99
CA LEU A 302 -44.54 0.27 13.39
C LEU A 302 -43.30 0.27 14.27
N LYS A 303 -43.47 0.32 15.60
CA LYS A 303 -42.36 0.28 16.52
C LYS A 303 -41.66 -1.06 16.58
N GLU A 304 -42.40 -2.16 16.53
CA GLU A 304 -41.86 -3.52 16.44
C GLU A 304 -41.04 -3.72 15.12
N LEU A 305 -41.55 -3.22 14.00
CA LEU A 305 -40.82 -3.25 12.73
C LEU A 305 -39.56 -2.36 12.77
N GLU A 306 -39.64 -1.19 13.43
CA GLU A 306 -38.48 -0.32 13.63
C GLU A 306 -37.37 -1.03 14.42
N ASP A 307 -37.72 -1.63 15.56
CA ASP A 307 -36.77 -2.32 16.42
C ASP A 307 -36.12 -3.52 15.68
N MET A 308 -36.87 -4.24 14.84
CA MET A 308 -36.33 -5.30 13.99
C MET A 308 -35.39 -4.77 12.90
N ILE A 309 -35.76 -3.71 12.19
CA ILE A 309 -34.97 -3.13 11.10
C ILE A 309 -33.69 -2.47 11.61
N LEU A 310 -33.80 -1.63 12.63
CA LEU A 310 -32.63 -0.94 13.22
C LEU A 310 -31.70 -1.93 13.92
N GLY A 311 -32.27 -2.90 14.64
CA GLY A 311 -31.48 -3.96 15.26
C GLY A 311 -30.73 -4.85 14.27
N ALA A 312 -31.31 -5.11 13.09
CA ALA A 312 -30.63 -5.84 12.03
C ALA A 312 -29.54 -4.97 11.36
N GLU A 313 -29.77 -3.68 11.20
CA GLU A 313 -28.78 -2.75 10.61
C GLU A 313 -27.54 -2.61 11.51
N ASP A 314 -27.75 -2.39 12.82
CA ASP A 314 -26.63 -2.28 13.78
C ASP A 314 -25.81 -3.59 13.85
N LYS A 315 -26.49 -4.74 13.88
CA LYS A 315 -25.84 -6.04 13.85
C LYS A 315 -25.08 -6.29 12.54
N LEU A 316 -25.67 -5.90 11.41
CA LEU A 316 -25.03 -6.00 10.09
C LEU A 316 -23.73 -5.22 10.06
N VAL A 317 -23.76 -3.94 10.43
CA VAL A 317 -22.56 -3.07 10.41
C VAL A 317 -21.49 -3.60 11.37
N SER A 318 -21.87 -4.06 12.56
CA SER A 318 -20.93 -4.64 13.53
C SER A 318 -20.29 -5.92 12.99
N LEU A 319 -21.08 -6.83 12.43
CA LEU A 319 -20.58 -8.08 11.87
C LEU A 319 -19.69 -7.87 10.65
N GLU A 320 -20.06 -6.97 9.74
CA GLU A 320 -19.22 -6.60 8.60
C GLU A 320 -17.88 -6.01 9.04
N TYR A 321 -17.87 -5.20 10.09
CA TYR A 321 -16.65 -4.67 10.68
C TYR A 321 -15.75 -5.77 11.26
N ASP A 322 -16.34 -6.72 12.01
CA ASP A 322 -15.59 -7.82 12.60
C ASP A 322 -14.96 -8.70 11.53
N LEU A 323 -15.71 -9.06 10.49
CA LEU A 323 -15.20 -9.83 9.35
C LEU A 323 -14.11 -9.07 8.58
N PHE A 324 -14.27 -7.77 8.38
CA PHE A 324 -13.21 -6.93 7.82
C PHE A 324 -11.94 -6.98 8.66
N CYS A 325 -12.07 -6.91 9.99
CA CYS A 325 -10.94 -7.02 10.90
C CYS A 325 -10.26 -8.40 10.83
N GLU A 326 -11.01 -9.48 10.67
CA GLU A 326 -10.45 -10.83 10.46
C GLU A 326 -9.65 -10.91 9.16
N VAL A 327 -10.18 -10.41 8.04
CA VAL A 327 -9.46 -10.37 6.75
C VAL A 327 -8.18 -9.56 6.88
N ARG A 328 -8.25 -8.37 7.48
CA ARG A 328 -7.09 -7.53 7.73
C ARG A 328 -6.03 -8.22 8.59
N ASN A 329 -6.43 -8.91 9.65
CA ASN A 329 -5.50 -9.60 10.54
C ASN A 329 -4.82 -10.78 9.83
N LYS A 330 -5.52 -11.55 8.99
CA LYS A 330 -4.92 -12.60 8.16
C LYS A 330 -3.84 -12.06 7.21
N ILE A 331 -4.06 -10.87 6.63
CA ILE A 331 -3.03 -10.20 5.82
C ILE A 331 -1.86 -9.75 6.70
N ALA A 332 -2.12 -9.27 7.92
CA ALA A 332 -1.07 -8.86 8.85
C ALA A 332 -0.16 -10.00 9.30
N GLU A 333 -0.67 -11.24 9.38
CA GLU A 333 0.12 -12.44 9.71
C GLU A 333 1.19 -12.71 8.65
N GLU A 334 0.97 -12.31 7.39
CA GLU A 334 1.86 -12.54 6.26
C GLU A 334 2.79 -11.34 5.95
N VAL A 335 2.95 -10.44 6.91
CA VAL A 335 3.73 -9.19 6.73
C VAL A 335 5.14 -9.42 6.17
N VAL A 336 5.84 -10.47 6.62
CA VAL A 336 7.22 -10.78 6.20
C VAL A 336 7.28 -11.15 4.72
N ARG A 337 6.36 -12.00 4.25
CA ARG A 337 6.26 -12.40 2.84
C ARG A 337 5.95 -11.20 1.96
N ILE A 338 5.01 -10.35 2.39
CA ILE A 338 4.61 -9.14 1.66
C ILE A 338 5.78 -8.14 1.58
N GLN A 339 6.52 -7.93 2.67
CA GLN A 339 7.69 -7.04 2.69
C GLN A 339 8.82 -7.55 1.78
N ARG A 340 9.08 -8.87 1.77
CA ARG A 340 10.08 -9.48 0.89
C ARG A 340 9.71 -9.26 -0.57
N THR A 341 8.47 -9.53 -0.95
CA THR A 341 7.96 -9.30 -2.30
C THR A 341 7.98 -7.82 -2.68
N ALA A 342 7.55 -6.92 -1.79
CA ALA A 342 7.60 -5.48 -2.04
C ALA A 342 9.03 -4.98 -2.33
N LYS A 343 10.02 -5.48 -1.59
CA LYS A 343 11.43 -5.18 -1.82
C LYS A 343 11.94 -5.73 -3.16
N ALA A 344 11.53 -6.94 -3.53
CA ALA A 344 11.87 -7.55 -4.81
C ALA A 344 11.30 -6.74 -5.98
N ILE A 345 10.02 -6.34 -5.92
CA ILE A 345 9.36 -5.49 -6.91
C ILE A 345 10.04 -4.11 -7.00
N ALA A 346 10.38 -3.49 -5.87
CA ALA A 346 11.08 -2.21 -5.85
C ALA A 346 12.44 -2.29 -6.55
N ASN A 347 13.21 -3.36 -6.33
CA ASN A 347 14.49 -3.59 -7.00
C ASN A 347 14.30 -3.84 -8.49
N LEU A 348 13.33 -4.67 -8.89
CA LEU A 348 13.00 -4.92 -10.29
C LEU A 348 12.69 -3.61 -11.02
N ASP A 349 11.83 -2.78 -10.45
CA ASP A 349 11.45 -1.49 -11.02
C ASP A 349 12.65 -0.55 -11.20
N VAL A 350 13.62 -0.57 -10.28
CA VAL A 350 14.87 0.17 -10.41
C VAL A 350 15.69 -0.33 -11.60
N PHE A 351 15.88 -1.65 -11.77
CA PHE A 351 16.68 -2.19 -12.87
C PHE A 351 16.00 -1.96 -14.21
N VAL A 352 14.68 -2.11 -14.27
CA VAL A 352 13.89 -1.78 -15.46
C VAL A 352 14.00 -0.28 -15.79
N SER A 353 13.91 0.61 -14.79
CA SER A 353 14.12 2.05 -14.98
C SER A 353 15.51 2.37 -15.53
N LEU A 354 16.56 1.80 -14.97
CA LEU A 354 17.93 2.02 -15.40
C LEU A 354 18.18 1.47 -16.80
N ALA A 355 17.60 0.30 -17.15
CA ALA A 355 17.67 -0.27 -18.49
C ALA A 355 17.02 0.66 -19.53
N VAL A 356 15.82 1.16 -19.25
CA VAL A 356 15.13 2.13 -20.13
C VAL A 356 15.95 3.40 -20.32
N VAL A 357 16.55 3.91 -19.24
CA VAL A 357 17.36 5.13 -19.32
C VAL A 357 18.65 4.91 -20.12
N ALA A 358 19.28 3.74 -19.94
CA ALA A 358 20.48 3.38 -20.69
C ALA A 358 20.21 3.28 -22.20
N ASP A 359 19.13 2.62 -22.57
CA ASP A 359 18.67 2.48 -23.96
C ASP A 359 18.31 3.83 -24.56
N GLN A 360 17.43 4.61 -23.95
CA GLN A 360 16.97 5.92 -24.43
C GLN A 360 18.09 6.95 -24.61
N ASN A 361 19.17 6.85 -23.85
CA ASN A 361 20.27 7.81 -23.88
C ASN A 361 21.55 7.23 -24.48
N ASN A 362 21.52 6.01 -25.00
CA ASN A 362 22.69 5.29 -25.53
C ASN A 362 23.86 5.27 -24.52
N TYR A 363 23.57 4.91 -23.26
CA TYR A 363 24.61 4.72 -22.24
C TYR A 363 25.26 3.36 -22.40
N CYS A 364 26.58 3.30 -22.22
CA CYS A 364 27.33 2.06 -22.29
C CYS A 364 27.60 1.45 -20.91
N ARG A 365 27.76 0.14 -20.85
CA ARG A 365 28.18 -0.58 -19.65
C ARG A 365 29.66 -0.31 -19.36
N PRO A 366 30.03 0.33 -18.24
CA PRO A 366 31.42 0.56 -17.88
C PRO A 366 32.08 -0.75 -17.43
N LYS A 367 33.36 -0.93 -17.77
CA LYS A 367 34.19 -2.05 -17.30
C LYS A 367 34.74 -1.71 -15.90
N MET A 368 34.37 -2.47 -14.89
CA MET A 368 34.85 -2.28 -13.54
C MET A 368 36.24 -2.89 -13.35
N THR A 369 37.17 -2.12 -12.78
CA THR A 369 38.56 -2.58 -12.51
C THR A 369 38.98 -2.25 -11.09
N ASN A 370 39.95 -2.98 -10.56
CA ASN A 370 40.57 -2.72 -9.25
C ASN A 370 41.91 -1.94 -9.38
N SER A 371 42.22 -1.41 -10.57
CA SER A 371 43.51 -0.79 -10.88
C SER A 371 43.62 0.65 -10.32
N GLY A 372 42.54 1.26 -9.80
CA GLY A 372 42.51 2.67 -9.43
C GLY A 372 42.53 3.66 -10.60
N VAL A 373 42.48 3.15 -11.85
CA VAL A 373 42.49 3.96 -13.08
C VAL A 373 41.06 4.26 -13.49
N ILE A 374 40.77 5.53 -13.81
CA ILE A 374 39.52 5.97 -14.45
C ILE A 374 39.87 6.41 -15.87
N ASP A 375 39.34 5.73 -16.88
CA ASP A 375 39.49 6.04 -18.30
C ASP A 375 38.13 6.25 -18.96
N ILE A 376 37.83 7.48 -19.33
CA ILE A 376 36.55 7.87 -19.92
C ILE A 376 36.81 8.43 -21.32
N LYS A 377 36.25 7.76 -22.33
CA LYS A 377 36.28 8.19 -23.74
C LYS A 377 34.91 8.67 -24.16
N GLY A 378 34.84 9.89 -24.69
CA GLY A 378 33.58 10.48 -25.09
C GLY A 378 32.64 10.73 -23.88
N GLY A 379 33.19 11.25 -22.77
CA GLY A 379 32.45 11.48 -21.54
C GLY A 379 31.29 12.44 -21.73
N ARG A 380 30.12 12.10 -21.18
CA ARG A 380 28.87 12.85 -21.27
C ARG A 380 28.35 13.15 -19.87
N HIS A 381 27.81 14.34 -19.69
CA HIS A 381 27.16 14.67 -18.40
C HIS A 381 25.64 14.47 -18.53
N PRO A 382 25.03 13.49 -17.89
CA PRO A 382 23.67 13.07 -18.15
C PRO A 382 22.62 14.17 -17.92
N VAL A 383 22.84 15.05 -16.92
CA VAL A 383 21.93 16.17 -16.62
C VAL A 383 22.12 17.30 -17.62
N VAL A 384 23.37 17.74 -17.85
CA VAL A 384 23.68 18.86 -18.73
C VAL A 384 23.20 18.56 -20.16
N GLU A 385 23.45 17.34 -20.65
CA GLU A 385 22.98 16.88 -21.96
C GLU A 385 21.45 16.98 -22.14
N LYS A 386 20.70 16.70 -21.07
CA LYS A 386 19.23 16.81 -21.04
C LYS A 386 18.70 18.25 -20.90
N MET A 387 19.51 19.14 -20.33
CA MET A 387 19.14 20.54 -20.09
C MET A 387 19.52 21.47 -21.24
N ILE A 388 20.50 21.10 -22.05
CA ILE A 388 20.88 21.84 -23.25
C ILE A 388 19.83 21.59 -24.33
N THR A 389 19.14 22.65 -24.75
CA THR A 389 18.08 22.57 -25.79
C THR A 389 18.51 23.08 -27.12
N ASN A 390 19.53 23.98 -27.20
CA ASN A 390 19.88 24.72 -28.39
C ASN A 390 21.29 24.44 -28.94
N ASP A 391 22.13 23.73 -28.17
CA ASP A 391 23.52 23.42 -28.55
C ASP A 391 23.81 21.92 -28.45
N MET A 392 24.82 21.47 -29.20
CA MET A 392 25.30 20.09 -29.07
C MET A 392 26.24 19.95 -27.86
N PHE A 393 26.05 18.92 -27.07
CA PHE A 393 26.95 18.60 -25.98
C PHE A 393 28.32 18.19 -26.52
N ILE A 394 29.38 18.82 -26.03
CA ILE A 394 30.75 18.49 -26.44
C ILE A 394 31.26 17.35 -25.55
N LEU A 395 31.68 16.24 -26.20
CA LEU A 395 32.22 15.06 -25.53
C LEU A 395 33.60 15.38 -24.95
N SER A 396 33.85 14.88 -23.73
CA SER A 396 35.13 15.04 -23.04
C SER A 396 35.93 13.75 -22.96
N LEU A 397 37.24 13.86 -22.82
CA LEU A 397 38.15 12.76 -22.56
C LEU A 397 38.78 12.96 -21.17
N ILE A 398 38.71 11.96 -20.32
CA ILE A 398 39.28 12.00 -18.96
C ILE A 398 40.08 10.71 -18.76
N HIS A 399 41.35 10.89 -18.37
CA HIS A 399 42.21 9.81 -17.93
C HIS A 399 42.84 10.15 -16.59
N ILE A 400 42.53 9.37 -15.56
CA ILE A 400 43.07 9.53 -14.21
C ILE A 400 43.78 8.22 -13.85
N SER A 401 45.13 8.29 -13.75
CA SER A 401 45.98 7.14 -13.43
C SER A 401 46.29 7.00 -11.93
N GLU A 402 46.17 8.10 -11.16
CA GLU A 402 46.38 8.10 -9.72
C GLU A 402 45.37 9.03 -9.05
N PRO A 403 44.87 8.71 -7.85
CA PRO A 403 44.06 9.62 -7.10
C PRO A 403 44.91 10.83 -6.72
N THR A 404 44.56 12.00 -7.20
CA THR A 404 45.16 13.27 -6.80
C THR A 404 45.00 13.42 -5.30
N ARG A 405 46.07 13.19 -4.50
CA ARG A 405 46.08 13.56 -3.09
C ARG A 405 46.06 15.08 -3.04
N LEU A 406 44.90 15.67 -2.83
CA LEU A 406 44.82 17.06 -2.40
C LEU A 406 45.52 17.13 -1.03
N ARG A 407 46.76 17.65 -1.03
CA ARG A 407 47.39 18.14 0.18
C ARG A 407 46.62 19.40 0.59
N CYS A 408 45.77 19.27 1.62
CA CYS A 408 45.33 20.40 2.41
C CYS A 408 46.46 20.91 3.26
#